data_6828adcc9390bcf10132792cc87ee659
#
_entry.id   6828adcc9390bcf10132792cc87ee659
#
_cell.length_a   1.000
_cell.length_b   1.000
_cell.length_c   1.000
_cell.angle_alpha   90.00
_cell.angle_beta   90.00
_cell.angle_gamma   90.00
#
_symmetry.space_group_name_H-M   'P 1'
#
loop_
_entity.id
_entity.type
_entity.pdbx_description
1 polymer ?
#
loop_
_entity_poly.entity_id
_entity_poly.type
_entity_poly.pdbx_seq_one_letter_code
_entity_poly.pdbx_strand_id
1 'polypeptide(L)'
;MDIQFLNYDGNALDAAWLALSTALSKMELPPIQYNTDLNRGVIIDGTPLKVPFQGENVYVCSFVGMDQGKYVLADPDEEEESLATETVIVAVDLERRLRYLYKSGNDLKRE
;
A
#
# COMPACT_ATOMS: atom_id res chain seq x y z
N MET A 1 0.96 5.40 -12.28
CA MET A 1 0.94 6.11 -10.96
C MET A 1 2.33 6.00 -10.35
N ASP A 2 2.87 7.10 -9.88
CA ASP A 2 4.22 7.16 -9.31
C ASP A 2 4.15 7.53 -7.85
N ILE A 3 4.93 6.85 -7.02
CA ILE A 3 5.06 7.13 -5.60
C ILE A 3 6.49 7.56 -5.32
N GLN A 4 6.66 8.75 -4.74
CA GLN A 4 7.97 9.29 -4.38
C GLN A 4 8.08 9.45 -2.87
N PHE A 5 9.16 8.96 -2.30
CA PHE A 5 9.49 9.17 -0.90
C PHE A 5 10.36 10.41 -0.75
N LEU A 6 9.87 11.38 0.01
CA LEU A 6 10.62 12.61 0.30
C LEU A 6 11.63 12.42 1.42
N ASN A 7 11.34 11.52 2.33
CA ASN A 7 12.21 11.09 3.42
C ASN A 7 11.92 9.63 3.74
N TYR A 8 12.91 8.89 4.20
CA TYR A 8 12.80 7.47 4.52
C TYR A 8 13.37 7.19 5.90
N ASP A 9 12.57 6.59 6.75
CA ASP A 9 12.94 6.08 8.07
C ASP A 9 12.21 4.77 8.37
N GLY A 10 12.33 3.82 7.46
CA GLY A 10 11.71 2.50 7.56
C GLY A 10 10.24 2.45 7.13
N ASN A 11 9.72 1.23 7.05
CA ASN A 11 8.32 0.90 6.79
C ASN A 11 7.70 1.58 5.55
N ALA A 12 8.44 1.58 4.45
CA ALA A 12 8.05 2.25 3.21
C ALA A 12 6.75 1.70 2.62
N LEU A 13 6.51 0.39 2.72
CA LEU A 13 5.35 -0.26 2.09
C LEU A 13 4.03 0.16 2.72
N ASP A 14 3.95 0.23 4.04
CA ASP A 14 2.73 0.64 4.74
C ASP A 14 2.39 2.09 4.41
N ALA A 15 3.39 2.96 4.38
CA ALA A 15 3.22 4.36 3.99
C ALA A 15 2.80 4.50 2.52
N ALA A 16 3.42 3.73 1.62
CA ALA A 16 3.08 3.70 0.20
C ALA A 16 1.64 3.23 -0.02
N TRP A 17 1.21 2.17 0.68
CA TRP A 17 -0.16 1.69 0.60
C TRP A 17 -1.17 2.72 1.10
N LEU A 18 -0.88 3.37 2.21
CA LEU A 18 -1.75 4.42 2.76
C LEU A 18 -1.87 5.59 1.78
N ALA A 19 -0.77 6.03 1.18
CA ALA A 19 -0.77 7.10 0.19
C ALA A 19 -1.57 6.71 -1.07
N LEU A 20 -1.33 5.51 -1.60
CA LEU A 20 -2.00 4.98 -2.78
C LEU A 20 -3.50 4.83 -2.56
N SER A 21 -3.90 4.18 -1.47
CA SER A 21 -5.32 3.94 -1.16
C SER A 21 -6.07 5.24 -0.92
N THR A 22 -5.46 6.21 -0.24
CA THR A 22 -6.03 7.54 -0.03
C THR A 22 -6.19 8.29 -1.35
N ALA A 23 -5.16 8.27 -2.20
CA ALA A 23 -5.21 8.93 -3.50
C ALA A 23 -6.32 8.36 -4.39
N LEU A 24 -6.42 7.03 -4.48
CA LEU A 24 -7.44 6.36 -5.28
C LEU A 24 -8.86 6.58 -4.75
N SER A 25 -9.04 6.60 -3.42
CA SER A 25 -10.35 6.84 -2.80
C SER A 25 -10.86 8.27 -2.99
N LYS A 26 -9.94 9.22 -3.20
CA LYS A 26 -10.24 10.63 -3.42
C LYS A 26 -10.19 11.07 -4.88
N MET A 27 -9.70 10.19 -5.75
CA MET A 27 -9.53 10.52 -7.17
C MET A 27 -10.86 10.71 -7.86
N GLU A 28 -10.96 11.81 -8.57
CA GLU A 28 -12.08 12.13 -9.45
C GLU A 28 -11.55 12.35 -10.87
N LEU A 29 -12.26 11.81 -11.84
CA LEU A 29 -11.96 11.99 -13.24
C LEU A 29 -12.93 13.00 -13.84
N PRO A 30 -12.45 13.96 -14.67
CA PRO A 30 -13.34 14.86 -15.38
C PRO A 30 -14.21 14.07 -16.37
N PRO A 31 -15.45 14.50 -16.61
CA PRO A 31 -16.26 13.89 -17.65
C PRO A 31 -15.62 14.14 -19.02
N ILE A 32 -15.54 13.09 -19.83
CA ILE A 32 -14.91 13.12 -21.15
C ILE A 32 -15.92 12.68 -22.19
N GLN A 33 -15.99 13.42 -23.29
CA GLN A 33 -16.74 13.05 -24.49
C GLN A 33 -15.77 12.86 -25.66
N TYR A 34 -15.95 11.78 -26.42
CA TYR A 34 -15.17 11.57 -27.62
C TYR A 34 -15.63 12.54 -28.73
N ASN A 35 -14.68 13.29 -29.27
CA ASN A 35 -14.92 14.20 -30.39
C ASN A 35 -14.41 13.54 -31.68
N THR A 36 -15.32 13.19 -32.58
CA THR A 36 -15.02 12.53 -33.85
C THR A 36 -14.26 13.44 -34.83
N ASP A 37 -14.48 14.76 -34.79
CA ASP A 37 -13.79 15.70 -35.65
C ASP A 37 -12.31 15.86 -35.29
N LEU A 38 -12.02 15.86 -33.99
CA LEU A 38 -10.65 15.93 -33.44
C LEU A 38 -10.00 14.56 -33.22
N ASN A 39 -10.76 13.47 -33.36
CA ASN A 39 -10.33 12.11 -33.13
C ASN A 39 -9.67 11.90 -31.76
N ARG A 40 -10.21 12.51 -30.71
CA ARG A 40 -9.71 12.45 -29.34
C ARG A 40 -10.83 12.66 -28.31
N GLY A 41 -10.57 12.29 -27.06
CA GLY A 41 -11.41 12.66 -25.92
C GLY A 41 -11.24 14.14 -25.57
N VAL A 42 -12.34 14.80 -25.28
CA VAL A 42 -12.38 16.21 -24.85
C VAL A 42 -13.06 16.31 -23.50
N ILE A 43 -12.47 17.08 -22.60
CA ILE A 43 -13.07 17.35 -21.28
C ILE A 43 -14.29 18.24 -21.49
N ILE A 44 -15.43 17.83 -20.94
CA ILE A 44 -16.69 18.57 -20.99
C ILE A 44 -17.09 19.03 -19.59
N ASP A 45 -18.00 19.98 -19.51
CA ASP A 45 -18.64 20.36 -18.25
C ASP A 45 -19.58 19.23 -17.77
N GLY A 46 -19.58 18.98 -16.47
CA GLY A 46 -20.45 17.97 -15.89
C GLY A 46 -19.93 17.50 -14.51
N THR A 47 -20.61 16.50 -13.96
CA THR A 47 -20.23 15.92 -12.68
C THR A 47 -18.99 15.03 -12.83
N PRO A 48 -17.93 15.25 -12.05
CA PRO A 48 -16.78 14.35 -12.05
C PRO A 48 -17.14 12.92 -11.69
N LEU A 49 -16.44 11.98 -12.30
CA LEU A 49 -16.58 10.55 -12.03
C LEU A 49 -15.61 10.15 -10.93
N LYS A 50 -16.13 9.53 -9.88
CA LYS A 50 -15.30 8.91 -8.86
C LYS A 50 -14.77 7.57 -9.35
N VAL A 51 -13.50 7.30 -9.07
CA VAL A 51 -12.90 6.00 -9.35
C VAL A 51 -13.49 4.97 -8.39
N PRO A 52 -14.07 3.86 -8.88
CA PRO A 52 -14.58 2.79 -8.02
C PRO A 52 -13.40 2.01 -7.41
N PHE A 53 -13.00 2.39 -6.22
CA PHE A 53 -11.90 1.76 -5.49
C PHE A 53 -12.42 1.09 -4.22
N GLN A 54 -12.14 -0.21 -4.09
CA GLN A 54 -12.56 -1.03 -2.94
C GLN A 54 -11.44 -1.32 -1.94
N GLY A 55 -10.21 -0.94 -2.25
CA GLY A 55 -9.04 -1.18 -1.41
C GLY A 55 -8.92 -0.29 -0.19
N GLU A 56 -9.79 0.71 -0.02
CA GLU A 56 -9.80 1.60 1.13
C GLU A 56 -10.06 0.88 2.47
N ASN A 57 -10.62 -0.33 2.39
CA ASN A 57 -10.92 -1.18 3.54
C ASN A 57 -9.85 -2.26 3.78
N VAL A 58 -8.72 -2.17 3.12
CA VAL A 58 -7.59 -3.08 3.30
C VAL A 58 -6.48 -2.34 4.03
N TYR A 59 -5.98 -2.95 5.09
CA TYR A 59 -4.90 -2.42 5.91
C TYR A 59 -3.66 -3.30 5.73
N VAL A 60 -2.52 -2.66 5.49
CA VAL A 60 -1.23 -3.33 5.37
C VAL A 60 -0.39 -3.01 6.59
N CYS A 61 0.17 -4.04 7.19
CA CYS A 61 1.06 -3.92 8.33
C CYS A 61 2.34 -4.70 8.06
N SER A 62 3.47 -4.07 8.30
CA SER A 62 4.78 -4.69 8.20
C SER A 62 5.37 -4.93 9.58
N PHE A 63 5.95 -6.11 9.75
CA PHE A 63 6.61 -6.53 10.99
C PHE A 63 8.02 -6.98 10.65
N VAL A 64 8.94 -6.73 11.54
CA VAL A 64 10.29 -7.28 11.47
C VAL A 64 10.58 -8.16 12.68
N GLY A 65 11.27 -9.26 12.43
CA GLY A 65 11.76 -10.16 13.45
C GLY A 65 13.25 -9.97 13.70
N MET A 66 13.66 -10.00 14.95
CA MET A 66 15.05 -9.94 15.39
C MET A 66 15.36 -11.09 16.32
N ASP A 67 16.65 -11.43 16.42
CA ASP A 67 17.14 -12.52 17.29
C ASP A 67 16.38 -13.85 17.03
N GLN A 68 16.37 -14.27 15.74
CA GLN A 68 15.71 -15.50 15.29
C GLN A 68 14.20 -15.56 15.60
N GLY A 69 13.53 -14.41 15.50
CA GLY A 69 12.09 -14.31 15.75
C GLY A 69 11.69 -14.20 17.22
N LYS A 70 12.65 -14.03 18.12
CA LYS A 70 12.38 -13.82 19.53
C LYS A 70 11.70 -12.49 19.80
N TYR A 71 12.06 -11.47 19.03
CA TYR A 71 11.46 -10.15 19.11
C TYR A 71 10.79 -9.83 17.77
N VAL A 72 9.54 -9.38 17.84
CA VAL A 72 8.78 -8.93 16.67
C VAL A 72 8.35 -7.50 16.90
N LEU A 73 8.74 -6.63 15.98
CA LEU A 73 8.39 -5.22 16.01
C LEU A 73 7.44 -4.89 14.87
N ALA A 74 6.41 -4.12 15.17
CA ALA A 74 5.54 -3.50 14.16
C ALA A 74 6.04 -2.09 13.86
N ASP A 75 5.84 -1.65 12.63
CA ASP A 75 6.23 -0.31 12.18
C ASP A 75 7.72 0.00 12.44
N PRO A 76 8.63 -0.81 11.86
CA PRO A 76 10.06 -0.65 12.13
C PRO A 76 10.62 0.65 11.52
N ASP A 77 11.56 1.26 12.22
CA ASP A 77 12.39 2.33 11.66
C ASP A 77 13.55 1.76 10.80
N GLU A 78 14.34 2.63 10.20
CA GLU A 78 15.44 2.23 9.32
C GLU A 78 16.51 1.40 10.06
N GLU A 79 16.82 1.75 11.31
CA GLU A 79 17.80 1.00 12.12
C GLU A 79 17.26 -0.38 12.48
N GLU A 80 16.02 -0.46 12.89
CA GLU A 80 15.34 -1.73 13.21
C GLU A 80 15.23 -2.64 11.99
N GLU A 81 14.92 -2.09 10.82
CA GLU A 81 14.93 -2.85 9.56
C GLU A 81 16.33 -3.39 9.23
N SER A 82 17.38 -2.62 9.46
CA SER A 82 18.75 -3.05 9.20
C SER A 82 19.22 -4.21 10.09
N LEU A 83 18.68 -4.30 11.30
CA LEU A 83 18.96 -5.36 12.26
C LEU A 83 18.03 -6.57 12.11
N ALA A 84 16.99 -6.45 11.31
CA ALA A 84 15.99 -7.49 11.14
C ALA A 84 16.58 -8.70 10.40
N THR A 85 16.27 -9.89 10.90
CA THR A 85 16.58 -11.17 10.24
C THR A 85 15.39 -11.70 9.45
N GLU A 86 14.21 -11.20 9.72
CA GLU A 86 12.95 -11.63 9.12
C GLU A 86 12.04 -10.43 8.87
N THR A 87 11.26 -10.50 7.81
CA THR A 87 10.24 -9.50 7.49
C THR A 87 8.93 -10.22 7.18
N VAL A 88 7.85 -9.74 7.77
CA VAL A 88 6.50 -10.24 7.52
C VAL A 88 5.60 -9.06 7.15
N ILE A 89 4.90 -9.20 6.03
CA ILE A 89 3.94 -8.21 5.57
C ILE A 89 2.57 -8.88 5.52
N VAL A 90 1.61 -8.26 6.16
CA VAL A 90 0.24 -8.77 6.26
C VAL A 90 -0.74 -7.72 5.77
N ALA A 91 -1.66 -8.12 4.91
CA ALA A 91 -2.80 -7.29 4.55
C ALA A 91 -4.09 -7.94 5.01
N VAL A 92 -4.90 -7.17 5.72
CA VAL A 92 -6.19 -7.61 6.25
C VAL A 92 -7.30 -6.63 5.90
N ASP A 93 -8.52 -7.13 5.78
CA ASP A 93 -9.70 -6.28 5.57
C ASP A 93 -10.45 -5.98 6.88
N LEU A 94 -11.50 -5.18 6.79
CA LEU A 94 -12.35 -4.84 7.94
C LEU A 94 -13.01 -6.05 8.61
N GLU A 95 -13.21 -7.13 7.86
CA GLU A 95 -13.78 -8.38 8.37
C GLU A 95 -12.73 -9.31 8.97
N ARG A 96 -11.48 -8.80 9.14
CA ARG A 96 -10.33 -9.54 9.66
C ARG A 96 -9.91 -10.74 8.80
N ARG A 97 -10.26 -10.72 7.52
CA ARG A 97 -9.80 -11.73 6.58
C ARG A 97 -8.42 -11.39 6.06
N LEU A 98 -7.55 -12.40 6.00
CA LEU A 98 -6.22 -12.27 5.42
C LEU A 98 -6.34 -12.10 3.90
N ARG A 99 -5.79 -11.00 3.38
CA ARG A 99 -5.77 -10.70 1.94
C ARG A 99 -4.42 -10.95 1.30
N TYR A 100 -3.37 -10.75 2.05
CA TYR A 100 -2.01 -10.95 1.58
C TYR A 100 -1.09 -11.30 2.74
N LEU A 101 -0.16 -12.21 2.49
CA LEU A 101 0.89 -12.57 3.42
C LEU A 101 2.19 -12.74 2.65
N TYR A 102 3.22 -12.03 3.08
CA TYR A 102 4.57 -12.19 2.60
C TYR A 102 5.51 -12.36 3.77
N LYS A 103 6.40 -13.33 3.67
CA LYS A 103 7.47 -13.56 4.65
C LYS A 103 8.80 -13.74 3.92
N SER A 104 9.82 -13.04 4.36
CA SER A 104 11.20 -13.24 3.92
C SER A 104 12.11 -13.40 5.14
N GLY A 105 13.28 -13.97 4.91
CA GLY A 105 14.27 -14.22 5.96
C GLY A 105 14.40 -15.69 6.31
N ASN A 106 15.04 -15.96 7.44
CA ASN A 106 15.31 -17.33 7.88
C ASN A 106 14.02 -18.07 8.25
N ASP A 107 13.99 -19.36 7.96
CA ASP A 107 12.91 -20.21 8.46
C ASP A 107 12.88 -20.19 9.98
N LEU A 108 11.68 -20.00 10.52
CA LEU A 108 11.46 -20.22 11.95
C LEU A 108 11.79 -21.69 12.23
N LYS A 109 12.92 -21.93 12.89
CA LYS A 109 13.15 -23.26 13.44
C LYS A 109 12.07 -23.51 14.48
N ARG A 110 11.18 -24.42 14.19
CA ARG A 110 10.33 -25.01 15.22
C ARG A 110 11.25 -25.80 16.16
N GLU A 111 11.39 -25.32 17.34
CA GLU A 111 11.90 -26.18 18.41
C GLU A 111 10.80 -27.14 18.89
#